data_a74f344b25b1572d20797dc6086da0a5
#
_entry.id   a74f344b25b1572d20797dc6086da0a5
#
_cell.length_a   1.000
_cell.length_b   1.000
_cell.length_c   1.000
_cell.angle_alpha   90.00
_cell.angle_beta   90.00
_cell.angle_gamma   90.00
#
_symmetry.space_group_name_H-M   'P 1'
#
loop_
_entity.id
_entity.type
_entity.pdbx_description
1 polymer ?
#
loop_
_entity_poly.entity_id
_entity_poly.type
_entity_poly.pdbx_seq_one_letter_code
_entity_poly.pdbx_strand_id
1 'polypeptide(L)'
;MSETQNKELAKSYDPASIEAKWYPFWEKQGYFKAGLAEGKPSFSIQLPPPNITGILHMGHAFNHSVMDSLTRFYRMNGYNTMWLPGTDHAGIATQIVVERKLEAQGKNRRDMPRDEFVREIWKWKDYSGGNILNQMRRLGDTLDWDRLYFTMNDDLAKVVVDCFV
;
A
#
# COMPACT_ATOMS: atom_id res chain seq x y z
N MET A 1 -33.41 20.22 -28.19
CA MET A 1 -32.28 19.91 -29.09
C MET A 1 -31.02 20.05 -28.26
N SER A 2 -30.42 18.95 -27.80
CA SER A 2 -29.19 18.98 -26.99
C SER A 2 -28.01 19.15 -27.95
N GLU A 3 -27.29 20.26 -27.82
CA GLU A 3 -26.00 20.46 -28.46
C GLU A 3 -25.05 19.39 -28.00
N THR A 4 -24.79 18.41 -28.83
CA THR A 4 -23.66 17.50 -28.70
C THR A 4 -22.40 18.32 -28.95
N GLN A 5 -21.83 18.91 -27.90
CA GLN A 5 -20.49 19.49 -27.99
C GLN A 5 -19.52 18.36 -28.41
N ASN A 6 -19.11 18.44 -29.66
CA ASN A 6 -18.05 17.61 -30.21
C ASN A 6 -16.74 18.01 -29.47
N LYS A 7 -16.46 17.38 -28.32
CA LYS A 7 -15.21 17.59 -27.57
C LYS A 7 -14.09 16.93 -28.36
N GLU A 8 -13.36 17.70 -29.14
CA GLU A 8 -12.11 17.22 -29.70
C GLU A 8 -11.21 16.67 -28.59
N LEU A 9 -10.66 15.49 -28.82
CA LEU A 9 -9.68 14.90 -27.91
C LEU A 9 -8.41 15.78 -27.89
N ALA A 10 -7.81 15.92 -26.71
CA ALA A 10 -6.54 16.62 -26.59
C ALA A 10 -5.46 15.96 -27.48
N LYS A 11 -4.59 16.77 -28.08
CA LYS A 11 -3.52 16.29 -28.97
C LYS A 11 -2.48 15.40 -28.26
N SER A 12 -2.37 15.52 -26.95
CA SER A 12 -1.47 14.72 -26.11
C SER A 12 -2.21 14.18 -24.88
N TYR A 13 -1.84 12.99 -24.45
CA TYR A 13 -2.34 12.38 -23.21
C TYR A 13 -1.69 13.06 -22.00
N ASP A 14 -2.53 13.55 -21.06
CA ASP A 14 -2.07 14.05 -19.77
C ASP A 14 -2.42 13.04 -18.67
N PRO A 15 -1.43 12.25 -18.19
CA PRO A 15 -1.69 11.24 -17.16
C PRO A 15 -2.10 11.85 -15.82
N ALA A 16 -1.58 13.04 -15.47
CA ALA A 16 -1.81 13.63 -14.16
C ALA A 16 -3.30 13.90 -13.87
N SER A 17 -4.01 14.45 -14.86
CA SER A 17 -5.45 14.73 -14.75
C SER A 17 -6.30 13.44 -14.64
N ILE A 18 -5.88 12.39 -15.33
CA ILE A 18 -6.55 11.07 -15.33
C ILE A 18 -6.34 10.36 -13.99
N GLU A 19 -5.10 10.28 -13.53
CA GLU A 19 -4.74 9.66 -12.25
C GLU A 19 -5.41 10.36 -11.07
N ALA A 20 -5.41 11.68 -11.04
CA ALA A 20 -6.05 12.46 -9.98
C ALA A 20 -7.57 12.26 -9.91
N LYS A 21 -8.21 11.88 -11.01
CA LYS A 21 -9.66 11.69 -11.09
C LYS A 21 -10.07 10.25 -10.80
N TRP A 22 -9.50 9.28 -11.51
CA TRP A 22 -10.08 7.94 -11.59
C TRP A 22 -9.76 7.08 -10.38
N TYR A 23 -8.54 7.09 -9.89
CA TYR A 23 -8.19 6.25 -8.76
C TYR A 23 -8.95 6.61 -7.48
N PRO A 24 -9.03 7.89 -7.06
CA PRO A 24 -9.85 8.28 -5.91
C PRO A 24 -11.34 7.97 -6.11
N PHE A 25 -11.84 8.06 -7.34
CA PHE A 25 -13.22 7.67 -7.65
C PHE A 25 -13.45 6.18 -7.42
N TRP A 26 -12.56 5.30 -7.92
CA TRP A 26 -12.69 3.85 -7.74
C TRP A 26 -12.58 3.44 -6.27
N GLU A 27 -11.63 4.01 -5.53
CA GLU A 27 -11.46 3.78 -4.09
C GLU A 27 -12.71 4.20 -3.32
N LYS A 28 -13.25 5.39 -3.60
CA LYS A 28 -14.49 5.90 -2.99
C LYS A 28 -15.70 5.01 -3.29
N GLN A 29 -15.81 4.45 -4.49
CA GLN A 29 -16.88 3.52 -4.86
C GLN A 29 -16.71 2.13 -4.24
N GLY A 30 -15.56 1.85 -3.63
CA GLY A 30 -15.28 0.55 -3.01
C GLY A 30 -15.09 -0.60 -4.01
N TYR A 31 -14.74 -0.33 -5.25
CA TYR A 31 -14.63 -1.36 -6.31
C TYR A 31 -13.54 -2.41 -6.04
N PHE A 32 -12.64 -2.15 -5.11
CA PHE A 32 -11.53 -3.04 -4.77
C PHE A 32 -11.82 -3.96 -3.58
N LYS A 33 -12.95 -3.76 -2.90
CA LYS A 33 -13.30 -4.49 -1.67
C LYS A 33 -13.60 -5.96 -1.98
N ALA A 34 -13.15 -6.84 -1.11
CA ALA A 34 -13.58 -8.22 -1.08
C ALA A 34 -15.04 -8.32 -0.60
N GLY A 35 -15.74 -9.37 -1.04
CA GLY A 35 -17.15 -9.59 -0.66
C GLY A 35 -18.17 -9.01 -1.64
N LEU A 36 -17.75 -8.29 -2.69
CA LEU A 36 -18.70 -7.73 -3.68
C LEU A 36 -19.40 -8.79 -4.54
N ALA A 37 -18.82 -9.98 -4.67
CA ALA A 37 -19.37 -11.11 -5.42
C ALA A 37 -19.63 -12.30 -4.49
N GLU A 38 -20.47 -12.09 -3.49
CA GLU A 38 -20.84 -13.14 -2.51
C GLU A 38 -21.44 -14.36 -3.19
N GLY A 39 -21.08 -15.55 -2.72
CA GLY A 39 -21.51 -16.83 -3.31
C GLY A 39 -20.81 -17.23 -4.62
N LYS A 40 -19.91 -16.42 -5.12
CA LYS A 40 -19.06 -16.74 -6.29
C LYS A 40 -17.73 -17.38 -5.84
N PRO A 41 -17.04 -18.10 -6.75
CA PRO A 41 -15.72 -18.63 -6.46
C PRO A 41 -14.77 -17.52 -5.98
N SER A 42 -13.92 -17.84 -5.02
CA SER A 42 -12.99 -16.88 -4.43
C SER A 42 -11.63 -16.93 -5.14
N PHE A 43 -10.99 -15.76 -5.27
CA PHE A 43 -9.60 -15.62 -5.67
C PHE A 43 -8.93 -14.60 -4.78
N SER A 44 -7.83 -14.96 -4.14
CA SER A 44 -7.12 -14.05 -3.25
C SER A 44 -5.62 -14.08 -3.50
N ILE A 45 -5.00 -12.91 -3.43
CA ILE A 45 -3.55 -12.74 -3.43
C ILE A 45 -3.19 -11.91 -2.20
N GLN A 46 -2.14 -12.32 -1.49
CA GLN A 46 -1.50 -11.49 -0.51
C GLN A 46 -0.32 -10.78 -1.16
N LEU A 47 -0.31 -9.46 -1.11
CA LEU A 47 0.86 -8.68 -1.53
C LEU A 47 2.01 -8.97 -0.56
N PRO A 48 3.20 -9.40 -1.02
CA PRO A 48 4.38 -9.42 -0.19
C PRO A 48 4.61 -8.01 0.37
N PRO A 49 4.53 -7.83 1.71
CA PRO A 49 4.49 -6.48 2.27
C PRO A 49 5.84 -5.78 2.09
N PRO A 50 5.90 -4.63 1.42
CA PRO A 50 7.15 -3.88 1.28
C PRO A 50 7.67 -3.40 2.62
N ASN A 51 9.00 -3.45 2.78
CA ASN A 51 9.70 -2.92 3.95
C ASN A 51 9.58 -1.40 4.02
N ILE A 52 9.29 -0.85 5.19
CA ILE A 52 9.25 0.60 5.42
C ILE A 52 10.65 1.25 5.53
N THR A 53 11.68 0.59 5.00
CA THR A 53 13.05 1.10 4.99
C THR A 53 13.34 2.12 3.90
N GLY A 54 12.41 2.31 2.96
CA GLY A 54 12.57 3.22 1.83
C GLY A 54 11.30 3.38 0.99
N ILE A 55 11.49 3.64 -0.29
CA ILE A 55 10.42 3.80 -1.29
C ILE A 55 10.34 2.57 -2.18
N LEU A 56 9.22 2.39 -2.89
CA LEU A 56 9.10 1.36 -3.91
C LEU A 56 10.07 1.62 -5.08
N HIS A 57 10.53 0.55 -5.70
CA HIS A 57 11.39 0.57 -6.88
C HIS A 57 10.77 -0.28 -8.02
N MET A 58 11.40 -0.31 -9.18
CA MET A 58 10.86 -0.99 -10.37
C MET A 58 10.54 -2.48 -10.14
N GLY A 59 11.29 -3.18 -9.28
CA GLY A 59 10.98 -4.57 -8.92
C GLY A 59 9.62 -4.70 -8.20
N HIS A 60 9.29 -3.78 -7.32
CA HIS A 60 7.96 -3.72 -6.71
C HIS A 60 6.89 -3.42 -7.77
N ALA A 61 7.11 -2.40 -8.62
CA ALA A 61 6.16 -2.04 -9.66
C ALA A 61 5.87 -3.22 -10.60
N PHE A 62 6.89 -3.99 -11.00
CA PHE A 62 6.73 -5.19 -11.80
C PHE A 62 5.86 -6.25 -11.10
N ASN A 63 6.18 -6.59 -9.85
CA ASN A 63 5.40 -7.55 -9.05
C ASN A 63 3.95 -7.10 -8.90
N HIS A 64 3.73 -5.83 -8.54
CA HIS A 64 2.39 -5.26 -8.38
C HIS A 64 1.60 -5.35 -9.69
N SER A 65 2.21 -4.99 -10.82
CA SER A 65 1.53 -5.05 -12.13
C SER A 65 1.07 -6.47 -12.48
N VAL A 66 1.88 -7.49 -12.18
CA VAL A 66 1.50 -8.89 -12.43
C VAL A 66 0.34 -9.30 -11.54
N MET A 67 0.42 -9.02 -10.24
CA MET A 67 -0.62 -9.36 -9.26
C MET A 67 -1.93 -8.60 -9.54
N ASP A 68 -1.84 -7.33 -9.89
CA ASP A 68 -3.00 -6.50 -10.22
C ASP A 68 -3.69 -7.00 -11.50
N SER A 69 -2.91 -7.39 -12.50
CA SER A 69 -3.46 -7.96 -13.74
C SER A 69 -4.26 -9.23 -13.46
N LEU A 70 -3.75 -10.13 -12.61
CA LEU A 70 -4.47 -11.34 -12.20
C LEU A 70 -5.72 -10.99 -11.38
N THR A 71 -5.61 -10.09 -10.43
CA THR A 71 -6.75 -9.66 -9.61
C THR A 71 -7.86 -9.06 -10.46
N ARG A 72 -7.52 -8.18 -11.41
CA ARG A 72 -8.47 -7.59 -12.36
C ARG A 72 -9.09 -8.64 -13.26
N PHE A 73 -8.31 -9.58 -13.77
CA PHE A 73 -8.80 -10.68 -14.61
C PHE A 73 -9.86 -11.50 -13.87
N TYR A 74 -9.59 -11.97 -12.67
CA TYR A 74 -10.55 -12.75 -11.88
C TYR A 74 -11.78 -11.91 -11.48
N ARG A 75 -11.60 -10.65 -11.11
CA ARG A 75 -12.72 -9.74 -10.81
C ARG A 75 -13.65 -9.55 -12.01
N MET A 76 -13.09 -9.35 -13.21
CA MET A 76 -13.87 -9.22 -14.44
C MET A 76 -14.57 -10.53 -14.83
N ASN A 77 -14.05 -11.69 -14.41
CA ASN A 77 -14.72 -12.99 -14.59
C ASN A 77 -15.75 -13.30 -13.48
N GLY A 78 -16.08 -12.34 -12.62
CA GLY A 78 -17.12 -12.46 -11.60
C GLY A 78 -16.73 -13.23 -10.36
N TYR A 79 -15.43 -13.41 -10.09
CA TYR A 79 -14.93 -14.00 -8.83
C TYR A 79 -15.06 -13.01 -7.68
N ASN A 80 -15.25 -13.53 -6.48
CA ASN A 80 -15.05 -12.76 -5.25
C ASN A 80 -13.54 -12.62 -5.00
N THR A 81 -12.98 -11.46 -5.38
CA THR A 81 -11.54 -11.24 -5.36
C THR A 81 -11.09 -10.45 -4.15
N MET A 82 -9.93 -10.82 -3.60
CA MET A 82 -9.24 -10.07 -2.57
C MET A 82 -7.76 -9.93 -2.92
N TRP A 83 -7.27 -8.71 -3.01
CA TRP A 83 -5.84 -8.44 -3.03
C TRP A 83 -5.47 -7.70 -1.75
N LEU A 84 -4.81 -8.42 -0.84
CA LEU A 84 -4.55 -7.98 0.52
C LEU A 84 -3.30 -7.09 0.58
N PRO A 85 -3.43 -5.79 0.93
CA PRO A 85 -2.29 -4.89 1.10
C PRO A 85 -1.64 -5.03 2.47
N GLY A 86 -0.32 -4.82 2.53
CA GLY A 86 0.41 -4.74 3.79
C GLY A 86 1.71 -3.97 3.65
N THR A 87 2.31 -3.61 4.79
CA THR A 87 3.68 -3.08 4.88
C THR A 87 4.45 -3.80 5.98
N ASP A 88 5.75 -3.97 5.79
CA ASP A 88 6.60 -4.68 6.74
C ASP A 88 7.44 -3.70 7.57
N HIS A 89 7.46 -3.94 8.88
CA HIS A 89 8.26 -3.18 9.83
C HIS A 89 9.78 -3.38 9.66
N ALA A 90 10.21 -4.45 9.02
CA ALA A 90 11.61 -4.79 8.71
C ALA A 90 12.59 -4.77 9.92
N GLY A 91 12.11 -4.64 11.13
CA GLY A 91 12.86 -4.79 12.36
C GLY A 91 14.11 -3.91 12.44
N ILE A 92 15.28 -4.57 12.60
CA ILE A 92 16.60 -3.92 12.76
C ILE A 92 16.93 -2.98 11.60
N ALA A 93 16.56 -3.32 10.36
CA ALA A 93 16.84 -2.48 9.21
C ALA A 93 16.16 -1.12 9.31
N THR A 94 14.92 -1.06 9.78
CA THR A 94 14.21 0.21 10.04
C THR A 94 14.87 1.00 11.17
N GLN A 95 15.33 0.34 12.22
CA GLN A 95 16.07 1.01 13.30
C GLN A 95 17.33 1.69 12.76
N ILE A 96 18.12 0.99 11.95
CA ILE A 96 19.35 1.55 11.33
C ILE A 96 19.03 2.77 10.47
N VAL A 97 17.93 2.74 9.71
CA VAL A 97 17.51 3.89 8.89
C VAL A 97 17.19 5.10 9.78
N VAL A 98 16.48 4.88 10.88
CA VAL A 98 16.11 5.96 11.81
C VAL A 98 17.35 6.47 12.55
N GLU A 99 18.27 5.60 13.00
CA GLU A 99 19.54 6.00 13.59
C GLU A 99 20.35 6.92 12.68
N ARG A 100 20.55 6.52 11.42
CA ARG A 100 21.25 7.36 10.42
C ARG A 100 20.58 8.71 10.20
N LYS A 101 19.24 8.75 10.21
CA LYS A 101 18.49 9.99 10.10
C LYS A 101 18.71 10.91 11.31
N LEU A 102 18.74 10.36 12.50
CA LEU A 102 19.02 11.09 13.73
C LEU A 102 20.46 11.61 13.76
N GLU A 103 21.43 10.78 13.38
CA GLU A 103 22.85 11.15 13.27
C GLU A 103 23.04 12.33 12.30
N ALA A 104 22.37 12.33 11.15
CA ALA A 104 22.37 13.45 10.22
C ALA A 104 21.82 14.75 10.82
N GLN A 105 21.04 14.66 11.90
CA GLN A 105 20.51 15.79 12.67
C GLN A 105 21.37 16.13 13.91
N GLY A 106 22.54 15.48 14.05
CA GLY A 106 23.44 15.67 15.20
C GLY A 106 22.97 14.99 16.49
N LYS A 107 22.03 14.04 16.41
CA LYS A 107 21.50 13.28 17.56
C LYS A 107 22.11 11.88 17.57
N ASN A 108 22.53 11.40 18.74
CA ASN A 108 23.04 10.04 18.89
C ASN A 108 21.97 9.17 19.57
N ARG A 109 21.75 7.98 19.04
CA ARG A 109 20.86 6.96 19.62
C ARG A 109 21.21 6.62 21.07
N ARG A 110 22.50 6.61 21.42
CA ARG A 110 22.97 6.25 22.76
C ARG A 110 22.66 7.29 23.83
N ASP A 111 22.45 8.55 23.41
CA ASP A 111 22.13 9.66 24.31
C ASP A 111 20.61 9.85 24.49
N MET A 112 19.82 8.97 23.87
CA MET A 112 18.36 9.06 23.81
C MET A 112 17.71 7.94 24.62
N PRO A 113 16.69 8.22 25.46
CA PRO A 113 15.88 7.21 26.11
C PRO A 113 15.23 6.26 25.10
N ARG A 114 15.07 4.98 25.48
CA ARG A 114 14.52 3.95 24.60
C ARG A 114 13.13 4.32 24.03
N ASP A 115 12.26 4.83 24.87
CA ASP A 115 10.89 5.21 24.49
C ASP A 115 10.85 6.41 23.54
N GLU A 116 11.81 7.33 23.66
CA GLU A 116 11.96 8.43 22.69
C GLU A 116 12.40 7.90 21.31
N PHE A 117 13.37 7.00 21.29
CA PHE A 117 13.81 6.35 20.05
C PHE A 117 12.67 5.55 19.38
N VAL A 118 11.90 4.81 20.17
CA VAL A 118 10.72 4.09 19.66
C VAL A 118 9.70 5.05 19.03
N ARG A 119 9.47 6.22 19.65
CA ARG A 119 8.58 7.26 19.03
C ARG A 119 9.13 7.76 17.70
N GLU A 120 10.43 7.91 17.53
CA GLU A 120 11.03 8.29 16.24
C GLU A 120 10.86 7.20 15.18
N ILE A 121 10.94 5.91 15.57
CA ILE A 121 10.65 4.78 14.66
C ILE A 121 9.19 4.81 14.21
N TRP A 122 8.23 5.07 15.09
CA TRP A 122 6.82 5.19 14.72
C TRP A 122 6.56 6.38 13.80
N LYS A 123 7.18 7.52 14.01
CA LYS A 123 7.13 8.65 13.06
C LYS A 123 7.68 8.28 11.69
N TRP A 124 8.77 7.53 11.66
CA TRP A 124 9.34 7.02 10.42
C TRP A 124 8.38 6.06 9.72
N LYS A 125 7.76 5.13 10.46
CA LYS A 125 6.73 4.20 9.93
C LYS A 125 5.59 4.97 9.27
N ASP A 126 5.08 6.01 9.89
CA ASP A 126 3.98 6.79 9.32
C ASP A 126 4.42 7.53 8.04
N TYR A 127 5.62 8.11 8.05
CA TYR A 127 6.19 8.78 6.89
C TYR A 127 6.49 7.81 5.73
N SER A 128 7.30 6.80 5.97
CA SER A 128 7.75 5.86 4.93
C SER A 128 6.61 4.96 4.44
N GLY A 129 5.82 4.43 5.37
CA GLY A 129 4.63 3.64 5.04
C GLY A 129 3.61 4.43 4.25
N GLY A 130 3.33 5.68 4.64
CA GLY A 130 2.45 6.58 3.90
C GLY A 130 2.93 6.83 2.46
N ASN A 131 4.23 7.02 2.26
CA ASN A 131 4.80 7.17 0.92
C ASN A 131 4.62 5.91 0.07
N ILE A 132 4.89 4.72 0.64
CA ILE A 132 4.71 3.44 -0.03
C ILE A 132 3.24 3.26 -0.47
N LEU A 133 2.30 3.49 0.43
CA LEU A 133 0.86 3.36 0.12
C LEU A 133 0.40 4.36 -0.96
N ASN A 134 0.96 5.56 -0.97
CA ASN A 134 0.69 6.54 -2.03
C ASN A 134 1.30 6.11 -3.38
N GLN A 135 2.49 5.50 -3.37
CA GLN A 135 3.10 4.95 -4.59
C GLN A 135 2.26 3.80 -5.16
N MET A 136 1.70 2.91 -4.33
CA MET A 136 0.79 1.86 -4.75
C MET A 136 -0.48 2.44 -5.41
N ARG A 137 -1.05 3.50 -4.84
CA ARG A 137 -2.20 4.20 -5.45
C ARG A 137 -1.84 4.80 -6.81
N ARG A 138 -0.65 5.36 -6.94
CA ARG A 138 -0.18 5.90 -8.22
C ARG A 138 0.13 4.84 -9.26
N LEU A 139 0.51 3.64 -8.86
CA LEU A 139 0.60 2.47 -9.75
C LEU A 139 -0.78 2.00 -10.23
N GLY A 140 -1.86 2.40 -9.55
CA GLY A 140 -3.22 2.00 -9.87
C GLY A 140 -3.59 0.65 -9.26
N ASP A 141 -2.88 0.19 -8.23
CA ASP A 141 -3.08 -1.10 -7.58
C ASP A 141 -4.50 -1.25 -7.02
N THR A 142 -5.22 -2.28 -7.40
CA THR A 142 -6.61 -2.52 -6.98
C THR A 142 -6.70 -3.29 -5.66
N LEU A 143 -5.97 -2.80 -4.67
CA LEU A 143 -5.87 -3.36 -3.32
C LEU A 143 -7.13 -3.11 -2.48
N ASP A 144 -7.48 -4.06 -1.61
CA ASP A 144 -8.54 -3.88 -0.61
C ASP A 144 -8.02 -3.07 0.59
N TRP A 145 -8.10 -1.75 0.49
CA TRP A 145 -7.56 -0.81 1.47
C TRP A 145 -8.20 -0.90 2.85
N ASP A 146 -9.41 -1.43 2.97
CA ASP A 146 -10.07 -1.64 4.26
C ASP A 146 -9.40 -2.76 5.08
N ARG A 147 -8.58 -3.59 4.41
CA ARG A 147 -7.85 -4.73 5.00
C ARG A 147 -6.35 -4.49 5.11
N LEU A 148 -5.92 -3.24 4.97
CA LEU A 148 -4.49 -2.89 5.11
C LEU A 148 -3.96 -3.33 6.47
N TYR A 149 -2.85 -4.06 6.46
CA TYR A 149 -2.16 -4.48 7.67
C TYR A 149 -0.71 -3.97 7.74
N PHE A 150 -0.20 -3.93 8.95
CA PHE A 150 1.22 -3.69 9.23
C PHE A 150 1.74 -4.84 10.09
N THR A 151 2.91 -5.38 9.76
CA THR A 151 3.44 -6.59 10.40
C THR A 151 3.70 -6.49 11.91
N MET A 152 3.69 -5.28 12.48
CA MET A 152 3.73 -5.04 13.93
C MET A 152 2.39 -4.60 14.56
N ASN A 153 1.27 -4.80 13.89
CA ASN A 153 -0.03 -4.60 14.51
C ASN A 153 -0.24 -5.59 15.66
N ASP A 154 -1.00 -5.18 16.66
CA ASP A 154 -1.26 -5.97 17.87
C ASP A 154 -1.85 -7.35 17.56
N ASP A 155 -2.77 -7.44 16.60
CA ASP A 155 -3.36 -8.71 16.16
C ASP A 155 -2.31 -9.69 15.61
N LEU A 156 -1.38 -9.20 14.77
CA LEU A 156 -0.30 -10.03 14.24
C LEU A 156 0.74 -10.37 15.31
N ALA A 157 1.03 -9.45 16.22
CA ALA A 157 1.90 -9.73 17.37
C ALA A 157 1.31 -10.84 18.25
N LYS A 158 0.00 -10.81 18.49
CA LYS A 158 -0.70 -11.89 19.20
C LYS A 158 -0.58 -13.23 18.49
N VAL A 159 -0.81 -13.28 17.17
CA VAL A 159 -0.67 -14.51 16.37
C VAL A 159 0.74 -15.11 16.50
N VAL A 160 1.78 -14.26 16.48
CA VAL A 160 3.16 -14.73 16.70
C VAL A 160 3.32 -15.38 18.05
N VAL A 161 2.79 -14.77 19.13
CA VAL A 161 2.84 -15.34 20.47
C VAL A 161 2.06 -16.65 20.54
N ASP A 162 0.85 -16.70 20.01
CA ASP A 162 -0.03 -17.89 20.00
C ASP A 162 0.61 -19.06 19.22
N CYS A 163 1.50 -18.79 18.25
CA CYS A 163 2.25 -19.83 17.54
C CYS A 163 3.39 -20.44 18.37
N PHE A 164 3.86 -19.74 19.42
CA PHE A 164 4.95 -20.21 20.29
C PHE A 164 4.46 -20.87 21.59
N VAL A 165 3.21 -20.84 21.88
CA VAL A 165 2.56 -21.41 23.07
C VAL A 165 1.73 -22.63 22.70
#